data_c10c1b5803ca29ed0ef0343d63a1cdc3
#
_entry.id   c10c1b5803ca29ed0ef0343d63a1cdc3
#
_cell.length_a   1.000
_cell.length_b   1.000
_cell.length_c   1.000
_cell.angle_alpha   90.00
_cell.angle_beta   90.00
_cell.angle_gamma   90.00
#
_symmetry.space_group_name_H-M   'P 1'
#
loop_
_entity.id
_entity.type
_entity.pdbx_description
1 polymer ?
#
loop_
_entity_poly.entity_id
_entity_poly.type
_entity_poly.pdbx_seq_one_letter_code
_entity_poly.pdbx_strand_id
1 'polypeptide(L)'
;MEIRSATALRNDYDGMVRLSKEKQVPIFLTRNGDGEMVFLPIELWEKREAELDLLAEMLRREKSLFSGSRTHSQEQMKALAEDILRED
;
A
#
# COMPACT_ATOMS: atom_id res chain seq x y z
N MET A 1 6.68 -11.01 -3.26
CA MET A 1 5.31 -11.06 -2.71
C MET A 1 5.09 -12.42 -2.09
N GLU A 2 4.63 -12.45 -0.87
CA GLU A 2 4.34 -13.70 -0.19
C GLU A 2 2.84 -13.95 -0.16
N ILE A 3 2.45 -15.17 -0.49
CA ILE A 3 1.04 -15.57 -0.48
C ILE A 3 0.91 -16.82 0.38
N ARG A 4 0.02 -16.76 1.35
CA ARG A 4 -0.23 -17.88 2.26
C ARG A 4 -1.73 -18.02 2.48
N SER A 5 -2.16 -19.21 2.90
CA SER A 5 -3.56 -19.43 3.22
C SER A 5 -3.89 -18.88 4.61
N ALA A 6 -5.14 -18.53 4.81
CA ALA A 6 -5.62 -18.12 6.13
C ALA A 6 -5.45 -19.26 7.15
N THR A 7 -5.57 -20.50 6.70
CA THR A 7 -5.35 -21.66 7.55
C THR A 7 -3.91 -21.75 8.02
N ALA A 8 -2.95 -21.45 7.14
CA ALA A 8 -1.53 -21.44 7.50
C ALA A 8 -1.25 -20.40 8.59
N LEU A 9 -1.87 -19.23 8.52
CA LEU A 9 -1.75 -18.21 9.55
C LEU A 9 -2.30 -18.72 10.88
N ARG A 10 -3.46 -19.34 10.85
CA ARG A 10 -4.10 -19.86 12.07
C ARG A 10 -3.23 -20.91 12.73
N ASN A 11 -2.59 -21.76 11.95
CA ASN A 11 -1.79 -22.86 12.48
C ASN A 11 -0.40 -22.44 12.93
N ASP A 12 0.15 -21.37 12.37
CA ASP A 12 1.51 -20.94 12.69
C ASP A 12 1.61 -19.40 12.65
N TYR A 13 0.90 -18.78 13.56
CA TYR A 13 0.89 -17.32 13.65
C TYR A 13 2.30 -16.76 13.88
N ASP A 14 3.05 -17.35 14.82
CA ASP A 14 4.38 -16.87 15.16
C ASP A 14 5.36 -16.98 13.98
N GLY A 15 5.26 -18.08 13.23
CA GLY A 15 6.07 -18.26 12.03
C GLY A 15 5.75 -17.23 10.96
N MET A 16 4.48 -16.89 10.80
CA MET A 16 4.06 -15.83 9.85
C MET A 16 4.56 -14.46 10.28
N VAL A 17 4.49 -14.15 11.57
CA VAL A 17 5.04 -12.90 12.11
C VAL A 17 6.52 -12.80 11.81
N ARG A 18 7.24 -13.88 12.07
CA ARG A 18 8.69 -13.93 11.83
C ARG A 18 9.01 -13.73 10.35
N LEU A 19 8.31 -14.44 9.49
CA LEU A 19 8.51 -14.35 8.05
C LEU A 19 8.29 -12.92 7.54
N SER A 20 7.20 -12.30 7.95
CA SER A 20 6.88 -10.97 7.49
C SER A 20 7.84 -9.92 8.03
N LYS A 21 8.32 -10.07 9.25
CA LYS A 21 9.30 -9.17 9.85
C LYS A 21 10.70 -9.32 9.24
N GLU A 22 11.12 -10.55 9.02
CA GLU A 22 12.45 -10.80 8.43
C GLU A 22 12.54 -10.28 7.01
N LYS A 23 11.53 -10.52 6.21
CA LYS A 23 11.52 -10.10 4.81
C LYS A 23 11.00 -8.70 4.60
N GLN A 24 10.36 -8.11 5.59
CA GLN A 24 9.76 -6.78 5.49
C GLN A 24 8.82 -6.68 4.30
N VAL A 25 7.98 -7.70 4.13
CA VAL A 25 7.01 -7.75 3.04
C VAL A 25 5.63 -8.10 3.58
N PRO A 26 4.58 -7.61 2.92
CA PRO A 26 3.23 -8.04 3.27
C PRO A 26 3.00 -9.47 2.83
N ILE A 27 2.18 -10.17 3.60
CA ILE A 27 1.76 -11.52 3.28
C ILE A 27 0.29 -11.45 2.89
N PHE A 28 -0.01 -11.86 1.67
CA PHE A 28 -1.39 -11.90 1.19
C PHE A 28 -2.03 -13.19 1.64
N LEU A 29 -3.13 -13.08 2.36
CA LEU A 29 -3.84 -14.22 2.89
C LEU A 29 -4.99 -14.57 1.96
N THR A 30 -5.06 -15.85 1.58
CA THR A 30 -6.09 -16.33 0.68
C THR A 30 -7.04 -17.28 1.40
N ARG A 31 -8.25 -17.31 0.90
CA ARG A 31 -9.25 -18.27 1.36
C ARG A 31 -9.93 -18.82 0.12
N ASN A 32 -9.88 -20.14 -0.03
CA ASN A 32 -10.41 -20.81 -1.22
C ASN A 32 -9.87 -20.24 -2.52
N GLY A 33 -8.59 -19.85 -2.52
CA GLY A 33 -7.93 -19.30 -3.70
C GLY A 33 -8.12 -17.81 -3.92
N ASP A 34 -9.00 -17.17 -3.16
CA ASP A 34 -9.27 -15.74 -3.30
C ASP A 34 -8.52 -14.94 -2.24
N GLY A 35 -7.98 -13.80 -2.63
CA GLY A 35 -7.34 -12.89 -1.69
C GLY A 35 -8.37 -12.32 -0.74
N GLU A 36 -8.10 -12.39 0.55
CA GLU A 36 -9.04 -11.95 1.57
C GLU A 36 -8.49 -10.84 2.44
N MET A 37 -7.25 -10.97 2.86
CA MET A 37 -6.62 -10.02 3.78
C MET A 37 -5.15 -9.86 3.50
N VAL A 38 -4.56 -8.82 4.06
CA VAL A 38 -3.13 -8.60 4.02
C VAL A 38 -2.62 -8.57 5.45
N PHE A 39 -1.55 -9.30 5.70
CA PHE A 39 -0.89 -9.39 7.00
C PHE A 39 0.49 -8.75 6.87
N LEU A 40 0.79 -7.75 7.71
CA LEU A 40 2.09 -7.09 7.65
C LEU A 40 2.43 -6.49 9.01
N PRO A 41 3.74 -6.30 9.30
CA PRO A 41 4.16 -5.68 10.54
C PRO A 41 3.67 -4.23 10.64
N ILE A 42 3.38 -3.79 11.85
CA ILE A 42 2.94 -2.42 12.07
C ILE A 42 3.98 -1.42 11.57
N GLU A 43 5.26 -1.70 11.76
CA GLU A 43 6.34 -0.84 11.29
C GLU A 43 6.30 -0.63 9.78
N LEU A 44 6.01 -1.70 9.04
CA LEU A 44 5.89 -1.63 7.60
C LEU A 44 4.66 -0.84 7.17
N TRP A 45 3.55 -1.04 7.87
CA TRP A 45 2.32 -0.29 7.64
C TRP A 45 2.54 1.21 7.86
N GLU A 46 3.17 1.58 8.98
CA GLU A 46 3.45 2.97 9.30
C GLU A 46 4.36 3.60 8.25
N LYS A 47 5.36 2.86 7.79
CA LYS A 47 6.26 3.33 6.74
C LYS A 47 5.51 3.60 5.46
N ARG A 48 4.61 2.71 5.06
CA ARG A 48 3.80 2.88 3.85
C ARG A 48 2.88 4.07 3.96
N GLU A 49 2.27 4.27 5.13
CA GLU A 49 1.42 5.42 5.37
C GLU A 49 2.20 6.72 5.29
N ALA A 50 3.40 6.74 5.87
CA ALA A 50 4.27 7.92 5.81
C ALA A 50 4.69 8.23 4.38
N GLU A 51 5.00 7.21 3.58
CA GLU A 51 5.36 7.38 2.18
C GLU A 51 4.20 7.93 1.36
N LEU A 52 2.99 7.44 1.61
CA LEU A 52 1.79 7.95 0.94
C LEU A 52 1.51 9.40 1.32
N ASP A 53 1.68 9.74 2.60
CA ASP A 53 1.50 11.12 3.07
C ASP A 53 2.52 12.05 2.42
N LEU A 54 3.77 11.61 2.34
CA LEU A 54 4.83 12.37 1.70
C LEU A 54 4.53 12.58 0.21
N LEU A 55 4.10 11.54 -0.48
CA LEU A 55 3.74 11.63 -1.89
C LEU A 55 2.58 12.61 -2.09
N ALA A 56 1.56 12.53 -1.26
CA ALA A 56 0.43 13.44 -1.32
C ALA A 56 0.88 14.90 -1.10
N GLU A 57 1.81 15.11 -0.17
CA GLU A 57 2.38 16.43 0.09
C GLU A 57 3.15 16.95 -1.13
N MET A 58 3.97 16.11 -1.72
CA MET A 58 4.73 16.48 -2.92
C MET A 58 3.82 16.85 -4.08
N LEU A 59 2.75 16.09 -4.27
CA LEU A 59 1.77 16.39 -5.33
C LEU A 59 1.07 17.73 -5.07
N ARG A 60 0.76 18.02 -3.82
CA ARG A 60 0.16 19.32 -3.47
C ARG A 60 1.12 20.47 -3.75
N ARG A 61 2.41 20.29 -3.46
CA ARG A 61 3.43 21.30 -3.73
C ARG A 61 3.58 21.56 -5.22
N GLU A 62 3.62 20.51 -6.02
CA GLU A 62 3.67 20.65 -7.47
C GLU A 62 2.46 21.40 -7.99
N LYS A 63 1.29 21.07 -7.53
CA LYS A 63 0.06 21.73 -7.89
C LYS A 63 0.13 23.21 -7.52
N SER A 64 0.66 23.52 -6.34
CA SER A 64 0.82 24.90 -5.89
C SER A 64 1.79 25.66 -6.76
N LEU A 65 2.91 25.03 -7.15
CA LEU A 65 3.91 25.67 -8.01
C LEU A 65 3.37 25.97 -9.40
N PHE A 66 2.53 25.12 -9.94
CA PHE A 66 2.00 25.28 -11.27
C PHE A 66 0.63 25.95 -11.33
N SER A 67 0.07 26.27 -10.17
CA SER A 67 -1.29 26.79 -10.11
C SER A 67 -1.49 28.13 -10.80
N GLY A 68 -0.44 28.90 -10.91
CA GLY A 68 -0.51 30.20 -11.59
C GLY A 68 -0.49 30.12 -13.09
N SER A 69 0.00 29.03 -13.62
CA SER A 69 0.15 28.89 -15.05
C SER A 69 -0.91 28.03 -15.70
N ARG A 70 -1.42 27.09 -15.12
CA ARG A 70 -2.31 26.28 -15.62
C ARG A 70 -2.61 25.27 -14.96
N THR A 71 -3.14 24.87 -15.12
CA THR A 71 -3.75 24.03 -14.46
C THR A 71 -3.88 22.74 -14.97
N HIS A 72 -3.33 21.79 -14.26
CA HIS A 72 -3.85 20.45 -14.33
C HIS A 72 -5.18 20.51 -13.63
N SER A 73 -6.23 20.08 -14.27
CA SER A 73 -7.51 20.04 -13.64
C SER A 73 -7.46 19.08 -12.46
N GLN A 74 -8.29 19.33 -11.46
CA GLN A 74 -8.41 18.40 -10.34
C GLN A 74 -8.79 17.01 -10.81
N GLU A 75 -9.54 16.93 -11.89
CA GLU A 75 -9.94 15.65 -12.48
C GLU A 75 -8.74 14.88 -13.00
N GLN A 76 -7.78 15.54 -13.63
CA GLN A 76 -6.57 14.90 -14.11
C GLN A 76 -5.72 14.38 -12.97
N MET A 77 -5.59 15.16 -11.91
CA MET A 77 -4.84 14.73 -10.74
C MET A 77 -5.52 13.57 -10.04
N LYS A 78 -6.83 13.61 -9.96
CA LYS A 78 -7.60 12.53 -9.38
C LYS A 78 -7.48 11.26 -10.21
N ALA A 79 -7.56 11.37 -11.52
CA ALA A 79 -7.40 10.22 -12.41
C ALA A 79 -6.02 9.59 -12.26
N LEU A 80 -4.98 10.42 -12.16
CA LEU A 80 -3.62 9.94 -11.96
C LEU A 80 -3.49 9.19 -10.62
N ALA A 81 -4.05 9.74 -9.56
CA ALA A 81 -4.03 9.09 -8.26
C ALA A 81 -4.80 7.77 -8.28
N GLU A 82 -5.92 7.71 -8.97
CA GLU A 82 -6.68 6.49 -9.11
C GLU A 82 -5.91 5.43 -9.89
N ASP A 83 -5.19 5.82 -10.93
CA ASP A 83 -4.35 4.89 -11.69
C ASP A 83 -3.24 4.32 -10.82
N ILE A 84 -2.61 5.12 -10.00
CA ILE A 84 -1.58 4.66 -9.07
C ILE A 84 -2.16 3.66 -8.08
N LEU A 85 -3.35 3.92 -7.56
CA LEU A 85 -4.01 3.02 -6.63
C LEU A 85 -4.46 1.72 -7.27
N ARG A 86 -4.73 1.72 -8.58
CA ARG A 86 -5.13 0.52 -9.31
C ARG A 86 -3.97 -0.39 -9.66
N GLU A 87 -2.77 0.16 -9.71
CA GLU A 87 -1.60 -0.60 -10.11
C GLU A 87 -1.02 -1.42 -8.97
N ASP A 88 -1.80 -2.13 -8.30
CA ASP A 88 -1.29 -3.02 -7.24
C ASP A 88 -0.78 -4.34 -7.77
#